data_2ca0d5f46ef955bf1979984ebf50aa65
#
_entry.id   2ca0d5f46ef955bf1979984ebf50aa65
#
_cell.length_a   1.000
_cell.length_b   1.000
_cell.length_c   1.000
_cell.angle_alpha   90.00
_cell.angle_beta   90.00
_cell.angle_gamma   90.00
#
_symmetry.space_group_name_H-M   'P 1'
#
loop_
_entity.id
_entity.type
_entity.pdbx_description
1 polymer ?
#
loop_
_entity_poly.entity_id
_entity_poly.type
_entity_poly.pdbx_seq_one_letter_code
_entity_poly.pdbx_strand_id
1 'polypeptide(L)'
;MEDAMDINNTLNEVLVRLFRDINTLEERAVRTEEYRDMTSNDMHVMEAIGPEGAKNMTSVARELEVTTGTLTISVNGLVKKGYVNRTRSEEDRRVVLVSLSEKGHKAYLHHRKFHEEMIEAVLKDLTQEEQEALENALLKLTRFFRDVS
;
A
#
# COMPACT_ATOMS: atom_id res chain seq x y z
N MET A 1 -11.10 8.29 -39.71
CA MET A 1 -10.83 9.37 -38.74
C MET A 1 -11.08 8.79 -37.35
N GLU A 2 -10.02 8.47 -36.65
CA GLU A 2 -10.16 8.21 -35.25
C GLU A 2 -10.58 9.51 -34.58
N ASP A 3 -11.75 9.53 -34.00
CA ASP A 3 -12.14 10.58 -33.09
C ASP A 3 -11.07 10.66 -31.99
N ALA A 4 -10.28 11.71 -32.01
CA ALA A 4 -9.41 12.00 -30.90
C ALA A 4 -10.31 12.15 -29.67
N MET A 5 -10.35 11.13 -28.81
CA MET A 5 -11.09 11.22 -27.56
C MET A 5 -10.63 12.49 -26.84
N ASP A 6 -11.59 13.35 -26.52
CA ASP A 6 -11.30 14.52 -25.73
C ASP A 6 -10.54 14.12 -24.47
N ILE A 7 -9.44 14.79 -24.20
CA ILE A 7 -8.56 14.49 -23.06
C ILE A 7 -9.35 14.41 -21.74
N ASN A 8 -10.38 15.22 -21.58
CA ASN A 8 -11.23 15.19 -20.40
C ASN A 8 -11.97 13.86 -20.24
N ASN A 9 -12.56 13.38 -21.35
CA ASN A 9 -13.28 12.10 -21.36
C ASN A 9 -12.30 10.93 -21.15
N THR A 10 -11.15 10.97 -21.81
CA THR A 10 -10.12 9.95 -21.67
C THR A 10 -9.61 9.87 -20.23
N LEU A 11 -9.27 11.01 -19.62
CA LEU A 11 -8.80 11.06 -18.24
C LEU A 11 -9.85 10.56 -17.25
N ASN A 12 -11.11 10.99 -17.44
CA ASN A 12 -12.19 10.53 -16.57
C ASN A 12 -12.37 9.00 -16.64
N GLU A 13 -12.44 8.45 -17.85
CA GLU A 13 -12.59 7.02 -18.05
C GLU A 13 -11.40 6.21 -17.55
N VAL A 14 -10.19 6.63 -17.93
CA VAL A 14 -8.95 5.93 -17.58
C VAL A 14 -8.70 5.97 -16.08
N LEU A 15 -8.83 7.14 -15.45
CA LEU A 15 -8.60 7.26 -14.00
C LEU A 15 -9.56 6.39 -13.20
N VAL A 16 -10.85 6.38 -13.53
CA VAL A 16 -11.83 5.56 -12.82
C VAL A 16 -11.57 4.07 -13.02
N ARG A 17 -11.36 3.63 -14.25
CA ARG A 17 -11.09 2.22 -14.57
C ARG A 17 -9.74 1.75 -14.06
N LEU A 18 -8.71 2.56 -14.25
CA LEU A 18 -7.35 2.23 -13.83
C LEU A 18 -7.27 2.00 -12.32
N PHE A 19 -7.88 2.88 -11.53
CA PHE A 19 -7.93 2.68 -10.07
C PHE A 19 -8.65 1.39 -9.70
N ARG A 20 -9.76 1.10 -10.35
CA ARG A 20 -10.49 -0.14 -10.12
C ARG A 20 -9.65 -1.37 -10.46
N ASP A 21 -8.97 -1.35 -11.60
CA ASP A 21 -8.15 -2.46 -12.07
C ASP A 21 -6.94 -2.69 -11.18
N ILE A 22 -6.27 -1.61 -10.77
CA ILE A 22 -5.14 -1.68 -9.84
C ILE A 22 -5.59 -2.28 -8.51
N ASN A 23 -6.69 -1.80 -7.94
CA ASN A 23 -7.21 -2.32 -6.68
C ASN A 23 -7.58 -3.81 -6.78
N THR A 24 -8.19 -4.22 -7.90
CA THR A 24 -8.53 -5.62 -8.14
C THR A 24 -7.29 -6.50 -8.22
N LEU A 25 -6.26 -6.05 -8.94
CA LEU A 25 -4.98 -6.77 -9.04
C LEU A 25 -4.28 -6.87 -7.69
N GLU A 26 -4.28 -5.80 -6.91
CA GLU A 26 -3.70 -5.82 -5.56
C GLU A 26 -4.42 -6.79 -4.64
N GLU A 27 -5.75 -6.80 -4.64
CA GLU A 27 -6.53 -7.76 -3.84
C GLU A 27 -6.21 -9.20 -4.21
N ARG A 28 -6.11 -9.51 -5.50
CA ARG A 28 -5.75 -10.84 -5.97
C ARG A 28 -4.32 -11.22 -5.60
N ALA A 29 -3.39 -10.29 -5.71
CA ALA A 29 -1.99 -10.52 -5.37
C ALA A 29 -1.79 -10.75 -3.87
N VAL A 30 -2.56 -10.05 -3.04
CA VAL A 30 -2.53 -10.21 -1.58
C VAL A 30 -3.11 -11.54 -1.15
N ARG A 31 -4.22 -11.98 -1.76
CA ARG A 31 -4.91 -13.24 -1.45
C ARG A 31 -4.36 -14.41 -2.27
N THR A 32 -3.22 -14.92 -1.86
CA THR A 32 -2.70 -16.16 -2.41
C THR A 32 -3.17 -17.35 -1.56
N GLU A 33 -2.91 -18.60 -2.00
CA GLU A 33 -3.21 -19.78 -1.21
C GLU A 33 -2.50 -19.76 0.15
N GLU A 34 -1.29 -19.24 0.19
CA GLU A 34 -0.48 -19.11 1.40
C GLU A 34 -1.02 -18.04 2.36
N TYR A 35 -1.64 -16.98 1.82
CA TYR A 35 -2.12 -15.82 2.60
C TYR A 35 -3.62 -15.58 2.37
N ARG A 36 -4.45 -16.61 2.50
CA ARG A 36 -5.90 -16.55 2.25
C ARG A 36 -6.64 -15.55 3.13
N ASP A 37 -6.17 -15.35 4.33
CA ASP A 37 -6.77 -14.46 5.33
C ASP A 37 -6.27 -13.02 5.25
N MET A 38 -5.39 -12.72 4.31
CA MET A 38 -4.85 -11.38 4.10
C MET A 38 -5.83 -10.49 3.32
N THR A 39 -6.05 -9.29 3.82
CA THR A 39 -6.80 -8.25 3.10
C THR A 39 -5.87 -7.16 2.59
N SER A 40 -6.35 -6.33 1.67
CA SER A 40 -5.59 -5.16 1.21
C SER A 40 -5.29 -4.19 2.35
N ASN A 41 -6.25 -3.99 3.25
CA ASN A 41 -6.04 -3.15 4.44
C ASN A 41 -4.95 -3.72 5.35
N ASP A 42 -4.96 -5.04 5.57
CA ASP A 42 -3.92 -5.73 6.33
C ASP A 42 -2.53 -5.44 5.75
N MET A 43 -2.41 -5.53 4.43
CA MET A 43 -1.13 -5.27 3.75
C MET A 43 -0.71 -3.80 3.89
N HIS A 44 -1.63 -2.84 3.77
CA HIS A 44 -1.32 -1.42 3.97
C HIS A 44 -0.79 -1.15 5.38
N VAL A 45 -1.37 -1.78 6.39
CA VAL A 45 -0.88 -1.67 7.77
C VAL A 45 0.52 -2.28 7.89
N MET A 46 0.75 -3.44 7.29
CA MET A 46 2.05 -4.10 7.32
C MET A 46 3.12 -3.29 6.58
N GLU A 47 2.79 -2.64 5.49
CA GLU A 47 3.69 -1.73 4.78
C GLU A 47 4.09 -0.53 5.64
N ALA A 48 3.14 0.04 6.37
CA ALA A 48 3.40 1.15 7.29
C ALA A 48 4.26 0.72 8.48
N ILE A 49 4.10 -0.50 8.98
CA ILE A 49 4.98 -1.08 10.00
C ILE A 49 6.39 -1.28 9.42
N GLY A 50 6.48 -1.85 8.22
CA GLY A 50 7.74 -2.08 7.53
C GLY A 50 8.59 -3.20 8.12
N PRO A 51 9.65 -3.60 7.42
CA PRO A 51 10.48 -4.74 7.80
C PRO A 51 11.61 -4.43 8.80
N GLU A 52 11.80 -3.16 9.15
CA GLU A 52 13.01 -2.68 9.84
C GLU A 52 12.93 -2.70 11.38
N GLY A 53 12.03 -3.49 11.95
CA GLY A 53 11.92 -3.63 13.38
C GLY A 53 10.67 -2.97 13.97
N ALA A 54 10.66 -2.79 15.28
CA ALA A 54 9.49 -2.32 16.00
C ALA A 54 9.24 -0.82 15.81
N LYS A 55 7.99 -0.49 15.53
CA LYS A 55 7.53 0.90 15.44
C LYS A 55 6.43 1.16 16.47
N ASN A 56 6.36 2.41 16.88
CA ASN A 56 5.34 2.92 17.78
C ASN A 56 3.97 2.97 17.07
N MET A 57 2.91 2.53 17.73
CA MET A 57 1.54 2.54 17.22
C MET A 57 1.09 3.94 16.75
N THR A 58 1.43 4.98 17.51
CA THR A 58 1.08 6.36 17.15
C THR A 58 1.74 6.79 15.84
N SER A 59 2.98 6.40 15.60
CA SER A 59 3.70 6.69 14.37
C SER A 59 3.08 5.99 13.17
N VAL A 60 2.69 4.74 13.32
CA VAL A 60 2.04 3.96 12.27
C VAL A 60 0.66 4.54 11.93
N ALA A 61 -0.12 4.91 12.96
CA ALA A 61 -1.43 5.54 12.76
C ALA A 61 -1.31 6.86 12.00
N ARG A 62 -0.29 7.65 12.33
CA ARG A 62 -0.02 8.93 11.65
C ARG A 62 0.33 8.72 10.18
N GLU A 63 1.18 7.75 9.88
CA GLU A 63 1.56 7.42 8.51
C GLU A 63 0.35 6.97 7.67
N LEU A 64 -0.55 6.20 8.26
CA LEU A 64 -1.78 5.72 7.61
C LEU A 64 -2.92 6.75 7.62
N GLU A 65 -2.75 7.88 8.30
CA GLU A 65 -3.78 8.90 8.46
C GLU A 65 -5.08 8.36 9.09
N VAL A 66 -4.93 7.49 10.08
CA VAL A 66 -6.03 6.91 10.85
C VAL A 66 -5.86 7.19 12.34
N THR A 67 -6.93 7.03 13.10
CA THR A 67 -6.86 7.12 14.56
C THR A 67 -6.14 5.91 15.14
N THR A 68 -5.57 6.05 16.33
CA THR A 68 -4.96 4.93 17.05
C THR A 68 -5.97 3.84 17.36
N GLY A 69 -7.23 4.20 17.62
CA GLY A 69 -8.32 3.25 17.84
C GLY A 69 -8.60 2.38 16.59
N THR A 70 -8.66 3.00 15.43
CA THR A 70 -8.82 2.29 14.15
C THR A 70 -7.64 1.36 13.89
N LEU A 71 -6.43 1.86 14.10
CA LEU A 71 -5.21 1.04 13.95
C LEU A 71 -5.20 -0.15 14.91
N THR A 72 -5.63 0.06 16.15
CA THR A 72 -5.68 -1.02 17.16
C THR A 72 -6.54 -2.19 16.69
N ILE A 73 -7.69 -1.91 16.08
CA ILE A 73 -8.56 -2.94 15.51
C ILE A 73 -7.83 -3.73 14.41
N SER A 74 -7.20 -3.04 13.50
CA SER A 74 -6.44 -3.66 12.39
C SER A 74 -5.27 -4.50 12.92
N VAL A 75 -4.51 -3.97 13.86
CA VAL A 75 -3.36 -4.65 14.46
C VAL A 75 -3.81 -5.88 15.26
N ASN A 76 -4.91 -5.80 16.01
CA ASN A 76 -5.45 -6.96 16.73
C ASN A 76 -5.77 -8.11 15.76
N GLY A 77 -6.36 -7.80 14.61
CA GLY A 77 -6.62 -8.79 13.56
C GLY A 77 -5.32 -9.42 13.02
N LEU A 78 -4.31 -8.60 12.76
CA LEU A 78 -3.02 -9.06 12.24
C LEU A 78 -2.23 -9.89 13.27
N VAL A 79 -2.30 -9.55 14.55
CA VAL A 79 -1.70 -10.34 15.62
C VAL A 79 -2.39 -11.71 15.69
N LYS A 80 -3.71 -11.74 15.63
CA LYS A 80 -4.50 -12.97 15.64
C LYS A 80 -4.18 -13.88 14.45
N LYS A 81 -3.97 -13.31 13.28
CA LYS A 81 -3.58 -14.03 12.05
C LYS A 81 -2.10 -14.45 12.04
N GLY A 82 -1.31 -13.92 12.95
CA GLY A 82 0.11 -14.26 13.09
C GLY A 82 1.07 -13.45 12.23
N TYR A 83 0.65 -12.33 11.66
CA TYR A 83 1.49 -11.49 10.82
C TYR A 83 2.24 -10.40 11.56
N VAL A 84 1.76 -9.99 12.71
CA VAL A 84 2.31 -8.88 13.50
C VAL A 84 2.54 -9.32 14.94
N ASN A 85 3.66 -8.90 15.50
CA ASN A 85 3.96 -9.00 16.92
C ASN A 85 3.71 -7.65 17.59
N ARG A 86 3.12 -7.67 18.77
CA ARG A 86 2.85 -6.49 19.56
C ARG A 86 3.48 -6.64 20.93
N THR A 87 4.29 -5.66 21.33
CA THR A 87 4.95 -5.64 22.61
C THR A 87 4.83 -4.27 23.25
N ARG A 88 5.05 -4.19 24.55
CA ARG A 88 5.16 -2.91 25.23
C ARG A 88 6.63 -2.50 25.31
N SER A 89 6.90 -1.20 25.17
CA SER A 89 8.25 -0.68 25.33
C SER A 89 8.74 -0.92 26.76
N GLU A 90 9.98 -1.38 26.90
CA GLU A 90 10.62 -1.54 28.20
C GLU A 90 10.93 -0.18 28.85
N GLU A 91 11.21 0.82 28.04
CA GLU A 91 11.50 2.19 28.49
C GLU A 91 10.26 2.91 29.00
N ASP A 92 9.12 2.73 28.33
CA ASP A 92 7.83 3.29 28.74
C ASP A 92 6.70 2.32 28.38
N ARG A 93 6.15 1.66 29.38
CA ARG A 93 5.11 0.63 29.21
C ARG A 93 3.78 1.16 28.68
N ARG A 94 3.60 2.47 28.63
CA ARG A 94 2.43 3.09 27.98
C ARG A 94 2.55 3.05 26.46
N VAL A 95 3.77 2.87 25.94
CA VAL A 95 4.06 2.82 24.52
C VAL A 95 3.95 1.38 24.01
N VAL A 96 3.08 1.16 23.04
CA VAL A 96 2.93 -0.12 22.37
C VAL A 96 3.74 -0.11 21.08
N LEU A 97 4.53 -1.14 20.88
CA LEU A 97 5.39 -1.34 19.72
C LEU A 97 4.83 -2.49 18.87
N VAL A 98 4.89 -2.33 17.56
CA VAL A 98 4.49 -3.34 16.59
C VAL A 98 5.62 -3.63 15.61
N SER A 99 5.73 -4.87 15.23
CA SER A 99 6.72 -5.33 14.24
C SER A 99 6.12 -6.47 13.42
N LEU A 100 6.66 -6.71 12.24
CA LEU A 100 6.27 -7.87 11.46
C LEU A 100 6.81 -9.15 12.10
N SER A 101 5.97 -10.19 12.16
CA SER A 101 6.42 -11.52 12.50
C SER A 101 7.22 -12.12 11.33
N GLU A 102 7.80 -13.31 11.51
CA GLU A 102 8.45 -14.02 10.39
C GLU A 102 7.47 -14.24 9.23
N LYS A 103 6.26 -14.68 9.53
CA LYS A 103 5.19 -14.83 8.52
C LYS A 103 4.81 -13.51 7.86
N GLY A 104 4.69 -12.45 8.64
CA GLY A 104 4.40 -11.10 8.15
C GLY A 104 5.51 -10.56 7.26
N HIS A 105 6.75 -10.81 7.63
CA HIS A 105 7.91 -10.40 6.83
C HIS A 105 7.91 -11.08 5.46
N LYS A 106 7.62 -12.37 5.40
CA LYS A 106 7.51 -13.12 4.14
C LYS A 106 6.37 -12.59 3.26
N ALA A 107 5.22 -12.32 3.84
CA ALA A 107 4.08 -11.74 3.13
C ALA A 107 4.41 -10.34 2.58
N TYR A 108 5.09 -9.53 3.37
CA TYR A 108 5.56 -8.21 2.97
C TYR A 108 6.52 -8.28 1.76
N LEU A 109 7.50 -9.17 1.79
CA LEU A 109 8.44 -9.35 0.68
C LEU A 109 7.74 -9.88 -0.58
N HIS A 110 6.80 -10.78 -0.45
CA HIS A 110 5.99 -11.28 -1.55
C HIS A 110 5.22 -10.16 -2.23
N HIS A 111 4.59 -9.29 -1.45
CA HIS A 111 3.83 -8.16 -1.96
C HIS A 111 4.73 -7.11 -2.62
N ARG A 112 5.87 -6.82 -2.02
CA ARG A 112 6.88 -5.93 -2.59
C ARG A 112 7.37 -6.41 -3.95
N LYS A 113 7.66 -7.69 -4.06
CA LYS A 113 8.06 -8.32 -5.31
C LYS A 113 6.97 -8.18 -6.39
N PHE A 114 5.72 -8.38 -6.03
CA PHE A 114 4.59 -8.16 -6.93
C PHE A 114 4.57 -6.73 -7.48
N HIS A 115 4.73 -5.73 -6.62
CA HIS A 115 4.79 -4.33 -7.05
C HIS A 115 5.97 -4.05 -7.97
N GLU A 116 7.16 -4.57 -7.65
CA GLU A 116 8.35 -4.42 -8.48
C GLU A 116 8.14 -5.01 -9.88
N GLU A 117 7.59 -6.21 -9.96
CA GLU A 117 7.29 -6.87 -11.22
C GLU A 117 6.22 -6.13 -12.04
N MET A 118 5.19 -5.62 -11.38
CA MET A 118 4.14 -4.84 -12.01
C MET A 118 4.69 -3.53 -12.59
N ILE A 119 5.49 -2.81 -11.84
CA ILE A 119 6.12 -1.56 -12.30
C ILE A 119 7.06 -1.84 -13.47
N GLU A 120 7.88 -2.87 -13.38
CA GLU A 120 8.77 -3.28 -14.46
C GLU A 120 7.98 -3.58 -15.74
N ALA A 121 6.89 -4.32 -15.63
CA ALA A 121 6.02 -4.65 -16.77
C ALA A 121 5.40 -3.40 -17.40
N VAL A 122 4.96 -2.44 -16.59
CA VAL A 122 4.41 -1.17 -17.08
C VAL A 122 5.48 -0.36 -17.80
N LEU A 123 6.66 -0.24 -17.23
CA LEU A 123 7.76 0.57 -17.79
C LEU A 123 8.34 -0.02 -19.06
N LYS A 124 8.25 -1.32 -19.24
CA LYS A 124 8.81 -2.02 -20.39
C LYS A 124 8.26 -1.51 -21.73
N ASP A 125 6.98 -1.18 -21.77
CA ASP A 125 6.30 -0.72 -22.98
C ASP A 125 6.34 0.81 -23.17
N LEU A 126 6.98 1.52 -22.25
CA LEU A 126 7.14 2.98 -22.32
C LEU A 126 8.54 3.36 -22.76
N THR A 127 8.61 4.37 -23.63
CA THR A 127 9.89 5.01 -23.94
C THR A 127 10.40 5.78 -22.72
N GLN A 128 11.69 6.11 -22.69
CA GLN A 128 12.26 6.89 -21.60
C GLN A 128 11.57 8.26 -21.46
N GLU A 129 11.24 8.90 -22.57
CA GLU A 129 10.51 10.17 -22.57
C GLU A 129 9.12 10.02 -21.95
N GLU A 130 8.41 8.93 -22.29
CA GLU A 130 7.10 8.62 -21.72
C GLU A 130 7.19 8.32 -20.23
N GLN A 131 8.22 7.60 -19.78
CA GLN A 131 8.46 7.33 -18.36
C GLN A 131 8.67 8.61 -17.56
N GLU A 132 9.50 9.52 -18.06
CA GLU A 132 9.76 10.82 -17.42
C GLU A 132 8.51 11.69 -17.38
N ALA A 133 7.73 11.74 -18.47
CA ALA A 133 6.48 12.46 -18.53
C ALA A 133 5.44 11.91 -17.56
N LEU A 134 5.33 10.58 -17.46
CA LEU A 134 4.43 9.90 -16.52
C LEU A 134 4.82 10.19 -15.08
N GLU A 135 6.11 10.09 -14.74
CA GLU A 135 6.61 10.41 -13.40
C GLU A 135 6.27 11.85 -13.01
N ASN A 136 6.58 12.81 -13.88
CA ASN A 136 6.28 14.22 -13.64
C ASN A 136 4.78 14.47 -13.46
N ALA A 137 3.96 13.88 -14.32
CA ALA A 137 2.51 14.00 -14.25
C ALA A 137 1.94 13.42 -12.95
N LEU A 138 2.39 12.23 -12.56
CA LEU A 138 1.94 11.58 -11.32
C LEU A 138 2.35 12.36 -10.08
N LEU A 139 3.55 12.92 -10.05
CA LEU A 139 3.99 13.77 -8.94
C LEU A 139 3.12 15.02 -8.79
N LYS A 140 2.74 15.64 -9.90
CA LYS A 140 1.83 16.79 -9.88
C LYS A 140 0.44 16.42 -9.40
N LEU A 141 -0.10 15.28 -9.85
CA LEU A 141 -1.39 14.78 -9.41
C LEU A 141 -1.38 14.44 -7.91
N THR A 142 -0.31 13.83 -7.43
CA THR A 142 -0.16 13.51 -6.00
C THR A 142 -0.20 14.77 -5.15
N ARG A 143 0.50 15.83 -5.55
CA ARG A 143 0.46 17.12 -4.85
C ARG A 143 -0.94 17.74 -4.86
N PHE A 144 -1.60 17.72 -6.02
CA PHE A 144 -2.96 18.24 -6.15
C PHE A 144 -3.91 17.57 -5.16
N PHE A 145 -3.93 16.25 -5.14
CA PHE A 145 -4.83 15.51 -4.24
C PHE A 145 -4.47 15.65 -2.77
N ARG A 146 -3.20 15.81 -2.45
CA ARG A 146 -2.76 16.08 -1.07
C ARG A 146 -3.23 17.45 -0.58
N ASP A 147 -3.17 18.47 -1.44
CA ASP A 147 -3.55 19.83 -1.08
C ASP A 147 -5.08 20.00 -0.94
N VAL A 148 -5.86 19.12 -1.56
CA VAL A 148 -7.34 19.14 -1.54
C VAL A 148 -7.90 18.31 -0.36
N SER A 149 -7.09 17.46 0.25
CA SER A 149 -7.52 16.54 1.34
C SER A 149 -7.62 17.24 2.69
#